data_9ed3b00f20426a077378fc0eedc2b8ee
#
_entry.id   9ed3b00f20426a077378fc0eedc2b8ee
#
_cell.length_a   1.000
_cell.length_b   1.000
_cell.length_c   1.000
_cell.angle_alpha   90.00
_cell.angle_beta   90.00
_cell.angle_gamma   90.00
#
_symmetry.space_group_name_H-M   'P 1'
#
loop_
_entity.id
_entity.type
_entity.pdbx_description
1 polymer ?
#
loop_
_entity_poly.entity_id
_entity_poly.type
_entity_poly.pdbx_seq_one_letter_code
_entity_poly.pdbx_strand_id
1 'polypeptide(L)'
;ESESMEAFRIKNGISAKRYLGSNGTETAGTVGYAVSNGTYDSKSFATTAQENAPHGISIKPDGTKLFVLGNGGDDVGEYTLSTAYDISTASFVDSFSVSTQLSLPRGLFFKPDGTKFYAVGTSTDKVFQYSMTTAWDVSTASYESKEFLVSSQETSPFGLSFKTDGTKLYVLGMTAKSVFQYTLSTAWDVSTASYDSVSYSVSSLGTLPVCVVFNSTGTEMYTTSADNAQFVRIHTLTTAWDVSTASHTGSLDTSGDVTASQIGGLVFANSGQKMYFSQQSNDTIYQYSTVSYTQALDLSTGTTF
;
A
#
# COMPACT_ATOMS: atom_id res chain seq x y z
N GLU A 1 -32.90 -20.83 -5.35
CA GLU A 1 -33.04 -19.99 -6.54
C GLU A 1 -31.67 -19.45 -6.90
N SER A 2 -31.20 -19.78 -8.11
CA SER A 2 -29.88 -19.42 -8.59
C SER A 2 -29.87 -17.94 -9.03
N GLU A 3 -29.03 -17.14 -8.45
CA GLU A 3 -28.76 -15.78 -8.96
C GLU A 3 -28.13 -15.86 -10.35
N SER A 4 -28.75 -15.23 -11.33
CA SER A 4 -28.19 -15.15 -12.68
C SER A 4 -27.26 -13.95 -12.79
N MET A 5 -26.01 -14.17 -13.19
CA MET A 5 -25.05 -13.12 -13.53
C MET A 5 -25.12 -12.83 -15.03
N GLU A 6 -25.49 -11.64 -15.42
CA GLU A 6 -25.29 -11.15 -16.78
C GLU A 6 -24.17 -10.10 -16.83
N ALA A 7 -23.24 -10.27 -17.77
CA ALA A 7 -22.18 -9.31 -18.02
C ALA A 7 -22.59 -8.35 -19.14
N PHE A 8 -22.66 -7.06 -18.84
CA PHE A 8 -22.95 -6.01 -19.81
C PHE A 8 -21.63 -5.34 -20.24
N ARG A 9 -21.35 -5.28 -21.55
CA ARG A 9 -20.22 -4.52 -22.10
C ARG A 9 -20.71 -3.15 -22.58
N ILE A 10 -20.21 -2.08 -21.95
CA ILE A 10 -20.39 -0.72 -22.45
C ILE A 10 -19.20 -0.37 -23.37
N LYS A 11 -19.45 0.39 -24.42
CA LYS A 11 -18.57 0.66 -25.56
C LYS A 11 -17.23 1.38 -25.25
N ASN A 12 -16.86 1.57 -23.98
CA ASN A 12 -15.62 2.22 -23.53
C ASN A 12 -14.84 1.41 -22.47
N GLY A 13 -14.96 0.07 -22.48
CA GLY A 13 -14.06 -0.78 -21.67
C GLY A 13 -14.41 -0.88 -20.19
N ILE A 14 -15.53 -0.36 -19.73
CA ILE A 14 -15.98 -0.50 -18.34
C ILE A 14 -16.73 -1.84 -18.23
N SER A 15 -16.17 -2.78 -17.47
CA SER A 15 -16.82 -4.03 -17.12
C SER A 15 -17.58 -3.84 -15.79
N ALA A 16 -18.89 -3.69 -15.84
CA ALA A 16 -19.73 -3.71 -14.65
C ALA A 16 -20.25 -5.12 -14.39
N LYS A 17 -20.05 -5.65 -13.18
CA LYS A 17 -20.76 -6.85 -12.69
C LYS A 17 -22.09 -6.42 -12.12
N ARG A 18 -23.17 -6.98 -12.67
CA ARG A 18 -24.54 -6.72 -12.24
C ARG A 18 -24.95 -7.76 -11.21
N TYR A 19 -25.46 -7.30 -10.06
CA TYR A 19 -26.13 -8.14 -9.07
C TYR A 19 -27.61 -7.75 -9.05
N LEU A 20 -28.49 -8.69 -9.35
CA LEU A 20 -29.92 -8.52 -9.18
C LEU A 20 -30.32 -9.08 -7.80
N GLY A 21 -30.88 -8.23 -6.93
CA GLY A 21 -31.54 -8.68 -5.72
C GLY A 21 -32.83 -9.44 -6.04
N SER A 22 -33.34 -10.23 -5.09
CA SER A 22 -34.52 -11.07 -5.24
C SER A 22 -35.82 -10.31 -5.62
N ASN A 23 -35.81 -8.98 -5.56
CA ASN A 23 -36.93 -8.10 -5.94
C ASN A 23 -36.63 -7.26 -7.20
N GLY A 24 -35.57 -7.58 -7.95
CA GLY A 24 -35.21 -6.87 -9.18
C GLY A 24 -34.59 -5.47 -8.99
N THR A 25 -34.34 -5.03 -7.77
CA THR A 25 -33.66 -3.75 -7.50
C THR A 25 -32.14 -3.93 -7.62
N GLU A 26 -31.52 -3.10 -8.45
CA GLU A 26 -30.04 -3.04 -8.54
C GLU A 26 -29.48 -2.25 -7.36
N THR A 27 -28.48 -2.82 -6.67
CA THR A 27 -27.72 -2.09 -5.66
C THR A 27 -26.41 -1.62 -6.29
N ALA A 28 -26.16 -0.31 -6.26
CA ALA A 28 -24.86 0.24 -6.65
C ALA A 28 -23.77 -0.31 -5.73
N GLY A 29 -22.85 -1.10 -6.28
CA GLY A 29 -21.69 -1.59 -5.55
C GLY A 29 -20.52 -0.62 -5.66
N THR A 30 -19.87 -0.30 -4.55
CA THR A 30 -18.61 0.43 -4.55
C THR A 30 -17.47 -0.57 -4.68
N VAL A 31 -16.66 -0.47 -5.74
CA VAL A 31 -15.47 -1.30 -5.94
C VAL A 31 -14.24 -0.45 -5.61
N GLY A 32 -13.40 -0.93 -4.69
CA GLY A 32 -12.12 -0.33 -4.36
C GLY A 32 -11.02 -0.67 -5.39
N TYR A 33 -9.84 -0.11 -5.19
CA TYR A 33 -8.66 -0.26 -6.05
C TYR A 33 -8.80 0.28 -7.48
N ALA A 34 -9.78 1.18 -7.74
CA ALA A 34 -9.89 1.86 -9.03
C ALA A 34 -8.87 3.01 -9.14
N VAL A 35 -7.57 2.68 -9.04
CA VAL A 35 -6.48 3.65 -8.91
C VAL A 35 -6.38 4.56 -10.12
N SER A 36 -6.61 4.07 -11.34
CA SER A 36 -6.60 4.90 -12.56
C SER A 36 -7.63 6.04 -12.53
N ASN A 37 -8.67 5.92 -11.70
CA ASN A 37 -9.72 6.92 -11.49
C ASN A 37 -9.59 7.60 -10.12
N GLY A 38 -8.43 7.47 -9.47
CA GLY A 38 -8.18 8.05 -8.16
C GLY A 38 -8.40 9.55 -8.14
N THR A 39 -9.09 10.06 -7.13
CA THR A 39 -9.36 11.48 -6.94
C THR A 39 -8.85 11.95 -5.59
N TYR A 40 -8.19 13.09 -5.58
CA TYR A 40 -7.71 13.73 -4.35
C TYR A 40 -8.90 14.15 -3.48
N ASP A 41 -8.91 13.72 -2.22
CA ASP A 41 -10.00 14.03 -1.28
C ASP A 41 -9.91 15.47 -0.70
N SER A 42 -8.90 16.26 -1.12
CA SER A 42 -8.54 17.54 -0.50
C SER A 42 -8.22 17.40 1.00
N LYS A 43 -7.65 16.24 1.37
CA LYS A 43 -7.25 15.90 2.72
C LYS A 43 -5.78 15.55 2.78
N SER A 44 -5.09 16.19 3.72
CA SER A 44 -3.67 15.95 3.97
C SER A 44 -3.37 16.08 5.46
N PHE A 45 -2.22 15.53 5.86
CA PHE A 45 -1.71 15.61 7.22
C PHE A 45 -0.20 15.87 7.19
N ALA A 46 0.25 16.98 7.79
CA ALA A 46 1.68 17.28 7.93
C ALA A 46 2.27 16.53 9.12
N THR A 47 3.36 15.80 8.88
CA THR A 47 4.06 15.01 9.91
C THR A 47 5.22 15.75 10.57
N THR A 48 5.60 16.92 10.07
CA THR A 48 6.82 17.69 10.40
C THR A 48 7.11 17.83 11.90
N ALA A 49 6.06 17.86 12.75
CA ALA A 49 6.23 17.99 14.18
C ALA A 49 6.86 16.75 14.85
N GLN A 50 6.68 15.56 14.27
CA GLN A 50 7.18 14.28 14.77
C GLN A 50 8.15 13.63 13.79
N GLU A 51 7.89 13.74 12.49
CA GLU A 51 8.69 13.12 11.43
C GLU A 51 8.85 14.09 10.25
N ASN A 52 10.08 14.50 9.96
CA ASN A 52 10.43 15.45 8.89
C ASN A 52 10.98 14.76 7.63
N ALA A 53 10.88 13.45 7.54
CA ALA A 53 11.22 12.66 6.37
C ALA A 53 10.38 11.37 6.32
N PRO A 54 9.04 11.48 6.17
CA PRO A 54 8.15 10.33 6.17
C PRO A 54 8.37 9.45 4.95
N HIS A 55 8.52 8.14 5.17
CA HIS A 55 8.69 7.13 4.15
C HIS A 55 7.57 6.12 4.17
N GLY A 56 7.68 5.09 5.02
CA GLY A 56 6.68 4.04 5.12
C GLY A 56 5.44 4.51 5.88
N ILE A 57 4.27 4.14 5.41
CA ILE A 57 2.99 4.43 6.06
C ILE A 57 2.11 3.20 6.15
N SER A 58 1.26 3.14 7.16
CA SER A 58 0.24 2.09 7.32
C SER A 58 -1.02 2.66 7.97
N ILE A 59 -2.17 2.08 7.63
CA ILE A 59 -3.46 2.41 8.24
C ILE A 59 -4.03 1.15 8.89
N LYS A 60 -4.49 1.27 10.14
CA LYS A 60 -5.22 0.19 10.79
C LYS A 60 -6.48 -0.17 9.97
N PRO A 61 -6.84 -1.46 9.82
CA PRO A 61 -7.95 -1.86 8.94
C PRO A 61 -9.30 -1.19 9.22
N ASP A 62 -9.58 -0.80 10.46
CA ASP A 62 -10.80 -0.05 10.83
C ASP A 62 -10.70 1.46 10.60
N GLY A 63 -9.56 1.95 10.10
CA GLY A 63 -9.33 3.34 9.78
C GLY A 63 -9.12 4.27 10.97
N THR A 64 -8.97 3.76 12.18
CA THR A 64 -8.87 4.58 13.41
C THR A 64 -7.46 5.01 13.76
N LYS A 65 -6.42 4.40 13.12
CA LYS A 65 -5.00 4.72 13.37
C LYS A 65 -4.23 4.84 12.07
N LEU A 66 -3.28 5.78 12.05
CA LEU A 66 -2.23 5.94 11.05
C LEU A 66 -0.88 5.66 11.72
N PHE A 67 0.02 4.99 10.99
CA PHE A 67 1.41 4.78 11.39
C PHE A 67 2.33 5.36 10.33
N VAL A 68 3.38 6.05 10.76
CA VAL A 68 4.37 6.69 9.89
C VAL A 68 5.76 6.28 10.33
N LEU A 69 6.54 5.76 9.40
CA LEU A 69 7.97 5.47 9.56
C LEU A 69 8.77 6.46 8.73
N GLY A 70 9.78 7.05 9.32
CA GLY A 70 10.69 7.93 8.60
C GLY A 70 12.08 7.97 9.21
N ASN A 71 12.99 8.63 8.51
CA ASN A 71 14.39 8.73 8.92
C ASN A 71 14.74 10.07 9.59
N GLY A 72 13.76 10.89 9.92
CA GLY A 72 13.95 12.07 10.76
C GLY A 72 14.12 11.70 12.23
N GLY A 73 13.31 10.73 12.71
CA GLY A 73 13.36 10.19 14.06
C GLY A 73 13.90 8.77 14.14
N ASP A 74 14.06 8.06 13.02
CA ASP A 74 14.29 6.61 12.98
C ASP A 74 13.29 5.84 13.86
N ASP A 75 12.00 6.22 13.77
CA ASP A 75 10.94 5.64 14.58
C ASP A 75 9.64 5.37 13.78
N VAL A 76 8.74 4.61 14.38
CA VAL A 76 7.37 4.41 13.92
C VAL A 76 6.47 5.26 14.80
N GLY A 77 5.98 6.38 14.28
CA GLY A 77 4.99 7.22 14.95
C GLY A 77 3.58 6.65 14.82
N GLU A 78 2.82 6.66 15.90
CA GLU A 78 1.41 6.28 15.97
C GLU A 78 0.52 7.52 16.09
N TYR A 79 -0.53 7.57 15.28
CA TYR A 79 -1.54 8.65 15.30
C TYR A 79 -2.94 8.03 15.37
N THR A 80 -3.83 8.64 16.17
CA THR A 80 -5.27 8.33 16.15
C THR A 80 -5.97 9.21 15.14
N LEU A 81 -6.97 8.65 14.44
CA LEU A 81 -7.88 9.38 13.55
C LEU A 81 -9.23 9.50 14.25
N SER A 82 -9.67 10.73 14.60
CA SER A 82 -10.96 10.94 15.27
C SER A 82 -12.15 10.63 14.35
N THR A 83 -11.93 10.68 13.04
CA THR A 83 -12.85 10.18 12.02
C THR A 83 -12.14 9.08 11.23
N ALA A 84 -12.70 7.89 11.23
CA ALA A 84 -12.09 6.74 10.54
C ALA A 84 -11.79 7.05 9.06
N TYR A 85 -10.59 6.67 8.62
CA TYR A 85 -10.09 6.88 7.26
C TYR A 85 -9.91 8.36 6.84
N ASP A 86 -10.01 9.31 7.75
CA ASP A 86 -9.80 10.74 7.49
C ASP A 86 -8.50 11.23 8.13
N ILE A 87 -7.42 11.29 7.32
CA ILE A 87 -6.09 11.67 7.82
C ILE A 87 -6.00 13.12 8.29
N SER A 88 -6.90 13.99 7.84
CA SER A 88 -6.94 15.38 8.33
C SER A 88 -7.31 15.50 9.81
N THR A 89 -7.81 14.39 10.40
CA THR A 89 -8.19 14.30 11.82
C THR A 89 -7.10 13.62 12.67
N ALA A 90 -5.90 13.39 12.11
CA ALA A 90 -4.81 12.69 12.79
C ALA A 90 -4.26 13.48 13.99
N SER A 91 -4.00 12.77 15.07
CA SER A 91 -3.37 13.30 16.28
C SER A 91 -2.32 12.32 16.80
N PHE A 92 -1.11 12.80 17.04
CA PHE A 92 0.00 11.98 17.55
C PHE A 92 -0.33 11.37 18.92
N VAL A 93 0.08 10.12 19.09
CA VAL A 93 -0.12 9.35 20.34
C VAL A 93 1.21 8.99 20.95
N ASP A 94 2.06 8.25 20.22
CA ASP A 94 3.33 7.71 20.71
C ASP A 94 4.24 7.33 19.53
N SER A 95 5.47 6.91 19.81
CA SER A 95 6.38 6.36 18.82
C SER A 95 7.24 5.24 19.37
N PHE A 96 7.76 4.40 18.48
CA PHE A 96 8.70 3.33 18.78
C PHE A 96 9.96 3.49 17.92
N SER A 97 11.14 3.66 18.55
CA SER A 97 12.41 3.80 17.83
C SER A 97 12.90 2.46 17.28
N VAL A 98 13.23 2.46 16.00
CA VAL A 98 13.87 1.35 15.28
C VAL A 98 15.37 1.59 15.08
N SER A 99 15.93 2.70 15.57
CA SER A 99 17.29 3.17 15.31
C SER A 99 18.40 2.18 15.72
N THR A 100 18.13 1.32 16.71
CA THR A 100 19.08 0.27 17.13
C THR A 100 19.33 -0.76 16.04
N GLN A 101 18.31 -1.08 15.23
CA GLN A 101 18.40 -2.03 14.11
C GLN A 101 18.58 -1.33 12.78
N LEU A 102 18.00 -0.14 12.60
CA LEU A 102 17.81 0.50 11.30
C LEU A 102 17.92 2.02 11.41
N SER A 103 19.03 2.59 10.98
CA SER A 103 19.31 4.05 11.07
C SER A 103 18.86 4.84 9.82
N LEU A 104 18.37 4.19 8.79
CA LEU A 104 17.78 4.82 7.60
C LEU A 104 16.55 4.00 7.20
N PRO A 105 15.48 4.01 8.02
CA PRO A 105 14.26 3.27 7.75
C PRO A 105 13.52 3.84 6.54
N ARG A 106 12.90 2.94 5.75
CA ARG A 106 12.22 3.29 4.50
C ARG A 106 10.84 2.65 4.39
N GLY A 107 10.76 1.34 4.39
CA GLY A 107 9.52 0.60 4.23
C GLY A 107 8.94 0.12 5.55
N LEU A 108 7.62 0.14 5.65
CA LEU A 108 6.85 -0.27 6.81
C LEU A 108 5.69 -1.17 6.36
N PHE A 109 5.47 -2.26 7.07
CA PHE A 109 4.31 -3.11 6.89
C PHE A 109 3.82 -3.64 8.24
N PHE A 110 2.52 -3.53 8.50
CA PHE A 110 1.88 -4.13 9.67
C PHE A 110 1.18 -5.44 9.28
N LYS A 111 1.36 -6.48 10.09
CA LYS A 111 0.53 -7.68 9.99
C LYS A 111 -0.94 -7.29 10.19
N PRO A 112 -1.89 -7.86 9.41
CA PRO A 112 -3.30 -7.42 9.44
C PRO A 112 -4.01 -7.50 10.80
N ASP A 113 -3.51 -8.31 11.73
CA ASP A 113 -4.03 -8.38 13.10
C ASP A 113 -3.37 -7.38 14.08
N GLY A 114 -2.37 -6.63 13.63
CA GLY A 114 -1.67 -5.62 14.43
C GLY A 114 -0.73 -6.17 15.49
N THR A 115 -0.45 -7.46 15.50
CA THR A 115 0.46 -8.06 16.51
C THR A 115 1.92 -7.93 16.14
N LYS A 116 2.23 -7.57 14.87
CA LYS A 116 3.59 -7.41 14.36
C LYS A 116 3.67 -6.25 13.38
N PHE A 117 4.87 -5.66 13.29
CA PHE A 117 5.25 -4.86 12.12
C PHE A 117 6.65 -5.24 11.63
N TYR A 118 6.93 -4.86 10.41
CA TYR A 118 8.19 -5.10 9.70
C TYR A 118 8.72 -3.79 9.15
N ALA A 119 10.03 -3.59 9.26
CA ALA A 119 10.70 -2.43 8.71
C ALA A 119 11.89 -2.84 7.85
N VAL A 120 12.15 -2.09 6.79
CA VAL A 120 13.30 -2.23 5.90
C VAL A 120 13.91 -0.86 5.63
N GLY A 121 15.20 -0.82 5.33
CA GLY A 121 15.86 0.42 4.96
C GLY A 121 17.29 0.19 4.47
N THR A 122 17.94 1.29 4.08
CA THR A 122 19.16 1.29 3.28
C THR A 122 20.44 1.19 4.08
N SER A 123 20.38 1.17 5.42
CA SER A 123 21.60 1.12 6.26
C SER A 123 22.15 -0.29 6.48
N THR A 124 21.34 -1.33 6.32
CA THR A 124 21.70 -2.71 6.67
C THR A 124 21.28 -3.75 5.65
N ASP A 125 20.50 -3.38 4.62
CA ASP A 125 19.93 -4.28 3.62
C ASP A 125 19.14 -5.45 4.21
N LYS A 126 18.46 -5.22 5.36
CA LYS A 126 17.70 -6.24 6.09
C LYS A 126 16.26 -5.84 6.30
N VAL A 127 15.39 -6.84 6.31
CA VAL A 127 14.01 -6.73 6.82
C VAL A 127 14.04 -7.15 8.29
N PHE A 128 13.57 -6.29 9.18
CA PHE A 128 13.48 -6.52 10.63
C PHE A 128 12.05 -6.79 11.04
N GLN A 129 11.87 -7.66 12.03
CA GLN A 129 10.57 -8.07 12.56
C GLN A 129 10.41 -7.64 14.01
N TYR A 130 9.29 -6.99 14.30
CA TYR A 130 8.92 -6.52 15.64
C TYR A 130 7.55 -7.10 16.04
N SER A 131 7.37 -7.40 17.33
CA SER A 131 6.08 -7.78 17.89
C SER A 131 5.54 -6.73 18.85
N MET A 132 4.23 -6.66 18.98
CA MET A 132 3.52 -5.80 19.92
C MET A 132 2.71 -6.66 20.87
N THR A 133 2.82 -6.41 22.18
CA THR A 133 2.02 -7.14 23.20
C THR A 133 0.56 -6.69 23.21
N THR A 134 0.32 -5.43 22.80
CA THR A 134 -1.02 -4.91 22.51
C THR A 134 -1.11 -4.62 21.01
N ALA A 135 -2.04 -5.25 20.33
CA ALA A 135 -2.19 -5.08 18.89
C ALA A 135 -2.44 -3.62 18.52
N TRP A 136 -1.72 -3.11 17.49
CA TRP A 136 -1.82 -1.74 17.00
C TRP A 136 -1.41 -0.66 18.01
N ASP A 137 -0.54 -1.00 18.97
CA ASP A 137 0.01 -0.08 19.96
C ASP A 137 1.54 -0.17 19.91
N VAL A 138 2.18 0.80 19.22
CA VAL A 138 3.63 0.78 19.00
C VAL A 138 4.42 0.99 20.27
N SER A 139 3.84 1.59 21.32
CA SER A 139 4.50 1.74 22.62
C SER A 139 4.83 0.39 23.28
N THR A 140 4.11 -0.67 22.87
CA THR A 140 4.31 -2.04 23.36
C THR A 140 5.22 -2.88 22.46
N ALA A 141 5.85 -2.26 21.44
CA ALA A 141 6.66 -2.95 20.45
C ALA A 141 8.01 -3.41 21.02
N SER A 142 8.51 -4.51 20.49
CA SER A 142 9.86 -5.02 20.76
C SER A 142 10.44 -5.75 19.56
N TYR A 143 11.76 -5.65 19.38
CA TYR A 143 12.46 -6.42 18.34
C TYR A 143 12.49 -7.90 18.69
N GLU A 144 12.07 -8.76 17.77
CA GLU A 144 12.00 -10.23 18.00
C GLU A 144 13.34 -10.95 17.77
N SER A 145 14.43 -10.24 17.49
CA SER A 145 15.71 -10.84 17.05
C SER A 145 15.55 -11.67 15.77
N LYS A 146 14.60 -11.28 14.92
CA LYS A 146 14.33 -11.89 13.62
C LYS A 146 14.58 -10.88 12.51
N GLU A 147 15.41 -11.27 11.57
CA GLU A 147 15.77 -10.46 10.43
C GLU A 147 16.05 -11.32 9.20
N PHE A 148 15.98 -10.71 8.03
CA PHE A 148 16.31 -11.36 6.76
C PHE A 148 17.14 -10.43 5.89
N LEU A 149 18.32 -10.90 5.45
CA LEU A 149 19.24 -10.14 4.59
C LEU A 149 18.84 -10.27 3.12
N VAL A 150 18.62 -9.13 2.46
CA VAL A 150 18.21 -9.05 1.05
C VAL A 150 19.33 -8.58 0.12
N SER A 151 20.54 -8.32 0.63
CA SER A 151 21.66 -7.71 -0.12
C SER A 151 22.12 -8.50 -1.36
N SER A 152 21.86 -9.82 -1.41
CA SER A 152 22.16 -10.60 -2.63
C SER A 152 21.26 -10.23 -3.82
N GLN A 153 20.10 -9.62 -3.59
CA GLN A 153 19.14 -9.17 -4.60
C GLN A 153 19.09 -7.64 -4.67
N GLU A 154 19.12 -6.96 -3.51
CA GLU A 154 18.93 -5.51 -3.42
C GLU A 154 19.79 -4.91 -2.29
N THR A 155 20.65 -3.95 -2.63
CA THR A 155 21.55 -3.27 -1.69
C THR A 155 21.06 -1.88 -1.27
N SER A 156 19.89 -1.49 -1.70
CA SER A 156 19.20 -0.26 -1.28
C SER A 156 17.70 -0.51 -1.19
N PRO A 157 17.23 -1.40 -0.29
CA PRO A 157 15.84 -1.74 -0.16
C PRO A 157 15.02 -0.58 0.42
N PHE A 158 13.87 -0.27 -0.19
CA PHE A 158 12.98 0.83 0.20
C PHE A 158 11.59 0.34 0.55
N GLY A 159 10.94 -0.39 -0.35
CA GLY A 159 9.58 -0.88 -0.16
C GLY A 159 9.55 -2.33 0.30
N LEU A 160 8.58 -2.64 1.17
CA LEU A 160 8.26 -4.02 1.50
C LEU A 160 6.75 -4.23 1.54
N SER A 161 6.33 -5.44 1.19
CA SER A 161 4.94 -5.88 1.27
C SER A 161 4.86 -7.37 1.55
N PHE A 162 3.72 -7.83 2.04
CA PHE A 162 3.47 -9.26 2.26
C PHE A 162 2.19 -9.70 1.54
N LYS A 163 2.15 -10.99 1.18
CA LYS A 163 0.90 -11.66 0.87
C LYS A 163 0.00 -11.67 2.11
N THR A 164 -1.30 -11.59 1.93
CA THR A 164 -2.28 -11.47 3.02
C THR A 164 -2.25 -12.59 4.05
N ASP A 165 -1.73 -13.77 3.70
CA ASP A 165 -1.54 -14.92 4.59
C ASP A 165 -0.12 -14.98 5.22
N GLY A 166 0.78 -14.06 4.87
CA GLY A 166 2.14 -13.98 5.39
C GLY A 166 3.12 -15.02 4.83
N THR A 167 2.73 -15.79 3.82
CA THR A 167 3.59 -16.84 3.25
C THR A 167 4.58 -16.29 2.21
N LYS A 168 4.40 -15.04 1.74
CA LYS A 168 5.32 -14.36 0.82
C LYS A 168 5.66 -12.96 1.30
N LEU A 169 6.92 -12.57 1.05
CA LEU A 169 7.48 -11.24 1.23
C LEU A 169 7.91 -10.70 -0.14
N TYR A 170 7.69 -9.41 -0.36
CA TYR A 170 8.14 -8.67 -1.53
C TYR A 170 8.99 -7.50 -1.07
N VAL A 171 10.15 -7.31 -1.73
CA VAL A 171 11.05 -6.19 -1.46
C VAL A 171 11.34 -5.46 -2.76
N LEU A 172 11.23 -4.14 -2.74
CA LEU A 172 11.57 -3.23 -3.83
C LEU A 172 12.69 -2.30 -3.38
N GLY A 173 13.66 -2.04 -4.26
CA GLY A 173 14.71 -1.08 -3.94
C GLY A 173 15.26 -0.34 -5.16
N MET A 174 16.13 0.62 -4.86
CA MET A 174 16.63 1.58 -5.84
C MET A 174 17.78 1.06 -6.69
N THR A 175 18.59 0.10 -6.18
CA THR A 175 19.77 -0.37 -6.91
C THR A 175 19.37 -1.27 -8.08
N ALA A 176 18.64 -2.35 -7.80
CA ALA A 176 18.19 -3.28 -8.84
C ALA A 176 16.94 -2.80 -9.58
N LYS A 177 16.18 -1.86 -9.00
CA LYS A 177 14.92 -1.33 -9.55
C LYS A 177 13.95 -2.44 -9.92
N SER A 178 13.81 -3.38 -9.01
CA SER A 178 13.00 -4.59 -9.20
C SER A 178 12.27 -4.95 -7.92
N VAL A 179 11.10 -5.54 -8.09
CA VAL A 179 10.37 -6.21 -7.00
C VAL A 179 10.86 -7.65 -6.93
N PHE A 180 11.45 -8.04 -5.81
CA PHE A 180 11.91 -9.39 -5.53
C PHE A 180 10.90 -10.14 -4.68
N GLN A 181 10.69 -11.42 -4.97
CA GLN A 181 9.73 -12.27 -4.29
C GLN A 181 10.44 -13.33 -3.45
N TYR A 182 9.98 -13.51 -2.22
CA TYR A 182 10.50 -14.49 -1.27
C TYR A 182 9.37 -15.32 -0.69
N THR A 183 9.61 -16.60 -0.43
CA THR A 183 8.69 -17.49 0.30
C THR A 183 9.15 -17.64 1.74
N LEU A 184 8.22 -17.54 2.68
CA LEU A 184 8.43 -17.80 4.09
C LEU A 184 7.92 -19.21 4.41
N SER A 185 8.79 -20.10 4.93
CA SER A 185 8.39 -21.45 5.33
C SER A 185 7.50 -21.45 6.58
N THR A 186 7.62 -20.40 7.40
CA THR A 186 6.69 -20.10 8.50
C THR A 186 6.07 -18.72 8.23
N ALA A 187 4.75 -18.68 8.05
CA ALA A 187 4.05 -17.44 7.77
C ALA A 187 4.36 -16.35 8.82
N TRP A 188 4.63 -15.12 8.35
CA TRP A 188 4.94 -13.97 9.20
C TRP A 188 6.26 -14.07 9.98
N ASP A 189 7.15 -15.01 9.65
CA ASP A 189 8.48 -15.13 10.22
C ASP A 189 9.56 -14.87 9.17
N VAL A 190 10.09 -13.64 9.14
CA VAL A 190 11.06 -13.21 8.12
C VAL A 190 12.36 -14.00 8.17
N SER A 191 12.73 -14.56 9.33
CA SER A 191 13.94 -15.37 9.46
C SER A 191 13.87 -16.69 8.66
N THR A 192 12.67 -17.06 8.20
CA THR A 192 12.42 -18.27 7.38
C THR A 192 12.29 -17.97 5.89
N ALA A 193 12.56 -16.72 5.48
CA ALA A 193 12.41 -16.29 4.10
C ALA A 193 13.51 -16.89 3.19
N SER A 194 13.15 -17.24 1.97
CA SER A 194 14.05 -17.67 0.91
C SER A 194 13.67 -17.04 -0.42
N TYR A 195 14.66 -16.66 -1.23
CA TYR A 195 14.42 -16.05 -2.53
C TYR A 195 13.84 -17.06 -3.51
N ASP A 196 12.73 -16.71 -4.16
CA ASP A 196 12.01 -17.59 -5.11
C ASP A 196 12.68 -17.66 -6.50
N SER A 197 13.78 -16.92 -6.72
CA SER A 197 14.38 -16.67 -8.05
C SER A 197 13.39 -15.98 -9.00
N VAL A 198 12.49 -15.16 -8.45
CA VAL A 198 11.43 -14.42 -9.15
C VAL A 198 11.58 -12.96 -8.86
N SER A 199 11.59 -12.13 -9.92
CA SER A 199 11.59 -10.67 -9.82
C SER A 199 10.85 -10.02 -10.98
N TYR A 200 10.43 -8.76 -10.77
CA TYR A 200 9.83 -7.92 -11.80
C TYR A 200 10.52 -6.56 -11.85
N SER A 201 11.09 -6.19 -13.01
CA SER A 201 11.80 -4.92 -13.19
C SER A 201 10.82 -3.77 -13.40
N VAL A 202 11.00 -2.69 -12.65
CA VAL A 202 10.29 -1.40 -12.81
C VAL A 202 11.20 -0.29 -13.33
N SER A 203 12.41 -0.61 -13.79
CA SER A 203 13.46 0.34 -14.19
C SER A 203 13.04 1.28 -15.33
N SER A 204 12.12 0.86 -16.20
CA SER A 204 11.56 1.68 -17.27
C SER A 204 10.46 2.66 -16.81
N LEU A 205 9.99 2.53 -15.57
CA LEU A 205 8.85 3.28 -15.04
C LEU A 205 9.23 4.34 -14.01
N GLY A 206 10.46 4.30 -13.53
CA GLY A 206 10.99 5.26 -12.56
C GLY A 206 12.45 4.98 -12.27
N THR A 207 13.20 6.02 -11.93
CA THR A 207 14.64 5.92 -11.64
C THR A 207 14.93 5.64 -10.18
N LEU A 208 13.99 5.95 -9.28
CA LEU A 208 14.11 5.82 -7.82
C LEU A 208 12.86 5.12 -7.23
N PRO A 209 12.61 3.84 -7.56
CA PRO A 209 11.43 3.14 -7.05
C PRO A 209 11.52 2.95 -5.53
N VAL A 210 10.43 3.24 -4.80
CA VAL A 210 10.45 3.33 -3.33
C VAL A 210 9.37 2.53 -2.62
N CYS A 211 8.25 2.20 -3.27
CA CYS A 211 7.17 1.48 -2.60
C CYS A 211 6.56 0.41 -3.51
N VAL A 212 6.17 -0.70 -2.90
CA VAL A 212 5.39 -1.78 -3.52
C VAL A 212 4.27 -2.19 -2.57
N VAL A 213 3.04 -2.23 -3.10
CA VAL A 213 1.86 -2.74 -2.41
C VAL A 213 0.98 -3.53 -3.36
N PHE A 214 0.11 -4.38 -2.83
CA PHE A 214 -0.82 -5.20 -3.61
C PHE A 214 -2.27 -4.90 -3.23
N ASN A 215 -3.19 -5.19 -4.14
CA ASN A 215 -4.60 -5.32 -3.77
C ASN A 215 -4.81 -6.58 -2.92
N SER A 216 -5.97 -6.70 -2.28
CA SER A 216 -6.27 -7.81 -1.37
C SER A 216 -6.26 -9.20 -2.01
N THR A 217 -6.40 -9.28 -3.33
CA THR A 217 -6.42 -10.54 -4.09
C THR A 217 -5.06 -10.89 -4.71
N GLY A 218 -4.09 -9.95 -4.70
CA GLY A 218 -2.78 -10.11 -5.33
C GLY A 218 -2.80 -10.14 -6.86
N THR A 219 -3.91 -9.73 -7.46
CA THR A 219 -4.04 -9.63 -8.92
C THR A 219 -3.55 -8.30 -9.48
N GLU A 220 -3.36 -7.32 -8.60
CA GLU A 220 -2.75 -6.03 -8.93
C GLU A 220 -1.68 -5.67 -7.92
N MET A 221 -0.61 -5.08 -8.43
CA MET A 221 0.51 -4.53 -7.69
C MET A 221 0.65 -3.05 -8.07
N TYR A 222 1.02 -2.24 -7.09
CA TYR A 222 1.22 -0.80 -7.28
C TYR A 222 2.62 -0.43 -6.83
N THR A 223 3.29 0.43 -7.61
CA THR A 223 4.62 0.94 -7.27
C THR A 223 4.66 2.45 -7.39
N THR A 224 5.50 3.06 -6.56
CA THR A 224 5.80 4.50 -6.62
C THR A 224 7.29 4.72 -6.85
N SER A 225 7.64 5.93 -7.28
CA SER A 225 9.04 6.33 -7.48
C SER A 225 9.25 7.74 -6.89
N ALA A 226 10.40 7.94 -6.23
CA ALA A 226 10.80 9.22 -5.66
C ALA A 226 11.49 10.14 -6.68
N ASP A 227 11.55 9.77 -7.95
CA ASP A 227 11.90 10.70 -9.03
C ASP A 227 10.74 11.70 -9.24
N ASN A 228 10.99 12.76 -9.98
CA ASN A 228 10.01 13.85 -10.22
C ASN A 228 8.72 13.40 -10.94
N ALA A 229 8.55 12.10 -11.16
CA ALA A 229 7.35 11.51 -11.72
C ALA A 229 6.35 11.19 -10.60
N GLN A 230 5.35 12.02 -10.43
CA GLN A 230 4.31 11.89 -9.39
C GLN A 230 3.25 10.86 -9.81
N PHE A 231 3.68 9.60 -10.04
CA PHE A 231 2.79 8.54 -10.50
C PHE A 231 2.68 7.40 -9.49
N VAL A 232 1.45 6.94 -9.28
CA VAL A 232 1.19 5.59 -8.78
C VAL A 232 1.06 4.67 -10.00
N ARG A 233 2.01 3.75 -10.17
CA ARG A 233 2.03 2.80 -11.30
C ARG A 233 1.20 1.59 -10.98
N ILE A 234 0.41 1.12 -11.95
CA ILE A 234 -0.51 -0.01 -11.83
C ILE A 234 0.04 -1.17 -12.65
N HIS A 235 0.17 -2.33 -12.02
CA HIS A 235 0.60 -3.57 -12.64
C HIS A 235 -0.44 -4.65 -12.44
N THR A 236 -0.82 -5.36 -13.49
CA THR A 236 -1.72 -6.52 -13.41
C THR A 236 -0.89 -7.79 -13.40
N LEU A 237 -1.22 -8.74 -12.52
CA LEU A 237 -0.61 -10.04 -12.42
C LEU A 237 -1.59 -11.09 -12.98
N THR A 238 -1.15 -11.89 -13.96
CA THR A 238 -1.98 -12.97 -14.52
C THR A 238 -2.08 -14.17 -13.56
N THR A 239 -1.08 -14.36 -12.70
CA THR A 239 -1.12 -15.27 -11.56
C THR A 239 -1.02 -14.45 -10.28
N ALA A 240 -2.05 -14.51 -9.45
CA ALA A 240 -2.10 -13.74 -8.20
C ALA A 240 -0.85 -14.00 -7.33
N TRP A 241 -0.25 -12.91 -6.82
CA TRP A 241 0.93 -12.97 -5.94
C TRP A 241 2.22 -13.49 -6.59
N ASP A 242 2.27 -13.67 -7.91
CA ASP A 242 3.46 -14.05 -8.66
C ASP A 242 3.95 -12.87 -9.51
N VAL A 243 4.98 -12.16 -9.01
CA VAL A 243 5.49 -10.95 -9.68
C VAL A 243 6.14 -11.23 -11.03
N SER A 244 6.52 -12.50 -11.35
CA SER A 244 7.01 -12.85 -12.70
C SER A 244 5.95 -12.67 -13.78
N THR A 245 4.67 -12.68 -13.39
CA THR A 245 3.52 -12.53 -14.30
C THR A 245 3.01 -11.10 -14.38
N ALA A 246 3.70 -10.14 -13.72
CA ALA A 246 3.29 -8.75 -13.70
C ALA A 246 3.52 -8.05 -15.03
N SER A 247 2.61 -7.16 -15.38
CA SER A 247 2.75 -6.25 -16.52
C SER A 247 2.21 -4.86 -16.15
N HIS A 248 2.90 -3.80 -16.56
CA HIS A 248 2.42 -2.43 -16.37
C HIS A 248 1.18 -2.18 -17.22
N THR A 249 0.08 -1.74 -16.60
CA THR A 249 -1.22 -1.56 -17.26
C THR A 249 -1.78 -0.14 -17.18
N GLY A 250 -1.20 0.71 -16.33
CA GLY A 250 -1.66 2.09 -16.18
C GLY A 250 -0.94 2.87 -15.09
N SER A 251 -1.34 4.11 -14.92
CA SER A 251 -0.81 4.98 -13.88
C SER A 251 -1.85 6.02 -13.46
N LEU A 252 -1.82 6.43 -12.20
CA LEU A 252 -2.47 7.63 -11.71
C LEU A 252 -1.43 8.75 -11.66
N ASP A 253 -1.68 9.85 -12.33
CA ASP A 253 -0.88 11.09 -12.21
C ASP A 253 -1.44 11.94 -11.07
N THR A 254 -0.61 12.25 -10.08
CA THR A 254 -0.98 13.07 -8.92
C THR A 254 -0.41 14.49 -8.98
N SER A 255 0.30 14.86 -10.06
CA SER A 255 1.01 16.13 -10.20
C SER A 255 0.10 17.37 -10.20
N GLY A 256 -1.16 17.18 -10.59
CA GLY A 256 -2.16 18.26 -10.59
C GLY A 256 -2.74 18.58 -9.22
N ASP A 257 -2.62 17.65 -8.27
CA ASP A 257 -3.29 17.73 -6.96
C ASP A 257 -2.33 18.11 -5.83
N VAL A 258 -1.06 17.74 -5.98
CA VAL A 258 -0.06 17.90 -4.93
C VAL A 258 1.19 18.58 -5.47
N THR A 259 1.68 19.59 -4.76
CA THR A 259 2.77 20.47 -5.25
C THR A 259 4.17 19.90 -5.05
N ALA A 260 4.31 18.79 -4.36
CA ALA A 260 5.60 18.21 -4.02
C ALA A 260 5.96 17.03 -4.92
N SER A 261 7.27 16.81 -5.15
CA SER A 261 7.78 16.04 -6.28
C SER A 261 8.16 14.58 -6.00
N GLN A 262 7.99 14.05 -4.78
CA GLN A 262 8.50 12.74 -4.40
C GLN A 262 7.45 11.94 -3.65
N ILE A 263 6.77 11.01 -4.34
CA ILE A 263 5.88 10.05 -3.67
C ILE A 263 6.76 9.00 -2.96
N GLY A 264 6.55 8.84 -1.65
CA GLY A 264 7.19 7.83 -0.81
C GLY A 264 6.35 6.56 -0.68
N GLY A 265 6.04 6.18 0.57
CA GLY A 265 5.20 5.03 0.90
C GLY A 265 3.77 5.19 0.41
N LEU A 266 3.16 4.06 0.08
CA LEU A 266 1.77 3.95 -0.38
C LEU A 266 1.05 2.91 0.46
N VAL A 267 -0.21 3.16 0.83
CA VAL A 267 -1.07 2.18 1.49
C VAL A 267 -2.53 2.33 1.04
N PHE A 268 -3.22 1.21 0.94
CA PHE A 268 -4.66 1.16 0.74
C PHE A 268 -5.39 0.84 2.05
N ALA A 269 -6.58 1.41 2.22
CA ALA A 269 -7.47 1.11 3.33
C ALA A 269 -8.93 1.03 2.85
N ASN A 270 -9.84 0.68 3.76
CA ASN A 270 -11.27 0.57 3.49
C ASN A 270 -11.54 -0.30 2.23
N SER A 271 -10.99 -1.52 2.21
CA SER A 271 -11.12 -2.44 1.08
C SER A 271 -10.67 -1.83 -0.26
N GLY A 272 -9.62 -1.03 -0.24
CA GLY A 272 -9.07 -0.37 -1.43
C GLY A 272 -9.87 0.84 -1.92
N GLN A 273 -10.83 1.35 -1.13
CA GLN A 273 -11.59 2.56 -1.47
C GLN A 273 -10.83 3.84 -1.13
N LYS A 274 -9.85 3.75 -0.25
CA LYS A 274 -8.95 4.83 0.12
C LYS A 274 -7.51 4.44 -0.16
N MET A 275 -6.75 5.41 -0.64
CA MET A 275 -5.32 5.34 -0.89
C MET A 275 -4.63 6.51 -0.22
N TYR A 276 -3.51 6.26 0.41
CA TYR A 276 -2.69 7.28 1.04
C TYR A 276 -1.25 7.13 0.59
N PHE A 277 -0.55 8.24 0.44
CA PHE A 277 0.89 8.22 0.20
C PHE A 277 1.60 9.33 0.97
N SER A 278 2.84 9.04 1.36
CA SER A 278 3.73 10.01 1.97
C SER A 278 4.49 10.81 0.91
N GLN A 279 4.80 12.07 1.22
CA GLN A 279 5.74 12.89 0.46
C GLN A 279 6.82 13.44 1.39
N GLN A 280 8.08 13.14 1.06
CA GLN A 280 9.23 13.58 1.84
C GLN A 280 9.54 15.07 1.67
N SER A 281 9.31 15.63 0.48
CA SER A 281 9.72 17.01 0.18
C SER A 281 8.93 18.08 0.92
N ASN A 282 7.80 17.73 1.50
CA ASN A 282 6.96 18.63 2.32
C ASN A 282 6.40 17.97 3.58
N ASP A 283 6.94 16.80 3.97
CA ASP A 283 6.60 16.07 5.20
C ASP A 283 5.08 15.85 5.35
N THR A 284 4.41 15.48 4.26
CA THR A 284 2.94 15.43 4.23
C THR A 284 2.45 14.09 3.72
N ILE A 285 1.36 13.61 4.31
CA ILE A 285 0.59 12.45 3.81
C ILE A 285 -0.66 12.96 3.13
N TYR A 286 -0.97 12.42 1.96
CA TYR A 286 -2.12 12.77 1.13
C TYR A 286 -3.12 11.62 1.05
N GLN A 287 -4.41 11.96 0.93
CA GLN A 287 -5.51 11.01 0.88
C GLN A 287 -6.27 11.11 -0.44
N TYR A 288 -6.53 9.94 -1.05
CA TYR A 288 -7.27 9.78 -2.28
C TYR A 288 -8.42 8.80 -2.11
N SER A 289 -9.50 9.01 -2.85
CA SER A 289 -10.54 8.03 -3.10
C SER A 289 -10.24 7.25 -4.37
N THR A 290 -10.23 5.92 -4.28
CA THR A 290 -9.97 4.98 -5.38
C THR A 290 -11.18 4.09 -5.61
N VAL A 291 -12.36 4.72 -5.73
CA VAL A 291 -13.63 4.05 -5.94
C VAL A 291 -14.09 4.18 -7.38
N SER A 292 -14.61 3.10 -7.95
CA SER A 292 -15.46 3.18 -9.12
C SER A 292 -16.92 2.98 -8.67
N TYR A 293 -17.77 3.87 -9.10
CA TYR A 293 -19.21 3.70 -8.91
C TYR A 293 -19.76 2.91 -10.11
N THR A 294 -20.31 1.74 -9.86
CA THR A 294 -21.24 1.16 -10.83
C THR A 294 -22.54 1.93 -10.70
N GLN A 295 -22.85 2.81 -11.66
CA GLN A 295 -24.17 3.43 -11.69
C GLN A 295 -25.21 2.30 -11.86
N ALA A 296 -26.16 2.25 -10.95
CA ALA A 296 -27.38 1.48 -11.17
C ALA A 296 -28.12 2.11 -12.36
N LEU A 297 -28.21 1.39 -13.47
CA LEU A 297 -29.07 1.82 -14.59
C LEU A 297 -30.50 1.55 -14.15
N ASP A 298 -31.26 2.61 -13.86
CA ASP A 298 -32.68 2.49 -13.57
C ASP A 298 -33.43 2.21 -14.89
N LEU A 299 -33.69 0.95 -15.16
CA LEU A 299 -34.47 0.52 -16.31
C LEU A 299 -35.99 0.62 -16.09
N SER A 300 -36.44 1.06 -14.90
CA SER A 300 -37.85 1.20 -14.56
C SER A 300 -38.56 2.34 -15.29
N THR A 301 -37.77 3.33 -15.79
CA THR A 301 -38.34 4.54 -16.42
C THR A 301 -38.52 4.47 -17.94
N GLY A 302 -38.17 3.34 -18.57
CA GLY A 302 -38.40 3.13 -20.00
C GLY A 302 -37.81 4.17 -20.96
N THR A 303 -36.77 4.87 -20.55
CA THR A 303 -36.11 5.88 -21.38
C THR A 303 -35.22 5.16 -22.39
N THR A 304 -35.63 5.04 -23.62
CA THR A 304 -34.82 4.67 -24.77
C THR A 304 -33.87 5.84 -25.11
N PHE A 305 -32.57 5.55 -25.16
CA PHE A 305 -31.55 6.46 -25.68
C PHE A 305 -31.35 6.28 -27.19
#